data_816201aad72244d7727935a2c2258794
#
_entry.id   816201aad72244d7727935a2c2258794
#
_cell.length_a   1.000
_cell.length_b   1.000
_cell.length_c   1.000
_cell.angle_alpha   90.00
_cell.angle_beta   90.00
_cell.angle_gamma   90.00
#
_symmetry.space_group_name_H-M   'P 1'
#
loop_
_entity.id
_entity.type
_entity.pdbx_description
1 polymer ?
#
loop_
_entity_poly.entity_id
_entity_poly.type
_entity_poly.pdbx_seq_one_letter_code
_entity_poly.pdbx_strand_id
1 'polypeptide(L)'
;MVTVTDFPKPSDEVVELVSSLIRFDTSNTGELETTKGEADCARWVARQLEEVGYECEYVESGAPGRGNVVTRLAGADRSRGALLIHGHLDVVPAEAADWSVHPFSGAVSDGYVWGRGAIDMKNMIGMMIAVARYLKRSGTVPPRDLVFAFVADEEAGGRYGCGWLVENRPDLFEGVTEAIGEVGGFSLTVPHRDGGDKRLYLIETAEKGMRWMRLTARGRAGHGSFVHDDNAVTTLAGAVDRLGRHQFPVVLTDTVSQFLTAVGEETGHSFDADSPDLDGVVAKLGPIGRIVGATLRDSANPTMLTAGYKANVIPGSAQAVVDCRILPGHAAQFEAAVDELIGPNVTREWITDLPAYETTFDGELVDAMNAALLAVDPEARIVPYMLSGGTDAKHFARLGIRCFGFIPLRLPPELDFAALFHGVDERVPVESLTFGTEVLERFLLHC
;
A
#
# COMPACT_ATOMS: atom_id res chain seq x y z
N MET A 1 -3.74 45.51 -13.77
CA MET A 1 -3.47 44.29 -14.57
C MET A 1 -2.31 43.61 -13.92
N VAL A 2 -2.57 42.60 -13.12
CA VAL A 2 -1.51 41.71 -12.60
C VAL A 2 -1.12 40.86 -13.80
N THR A 3 0.11 40.99 -14.24
CA THR A 3 0.71 40.04 -15.20
C THR A 3 0.55 38.66 -14.60
N VAL A 4 -0.14 37.75 -15.31
CA VAL A 4 -0.15 36.32 -15.01
C VAL A 4 1.32 35.91 -15.08
N THR A 5 1.96 35.78 -13.95
CA THR A 5 3.29 35.17 -13.85
C THR A 5 3.09 33.71 -14.24
N ASP A 6 3.72 33.30 -15.33
CA ASP A 6 3.67 31.94 -15.84
C ASP A 6 4.50 31.06 -14.88
N PHE A 7 3.81 30.52 -13.85
CA PHE A 7 4.44 29.58 -12.91
C PHE A 7 4.65 28.24 -13.61
N PRO A 8 5.73 27.51 -13.32
CA PRO A 8 5.90 26.14 -13.81
C PRO A 8 4.68 25.30 -13.45
N LYS A 9 4.14 24.56 -14.41
CA LYS A 9 3.06 23.61 -14.15
C LYS A 9 3.58 22.45 -13.30
N PRO A 10 2.71 21.78 -12.53
CA PRO A 10 3.14 20.62 -11.74
C PRO A 10 3.82 19.53 -12.59
N SER A 11 3.34 19.31 -13.82
CA SER A 11 3.91 18.37 -14.79
C SER A 11 5.35 18.73 -15.24
N ASP A 12 5.75 19.98 -15.15
CA ASP A 12 7.09 20.42 -15.55
C ASP A 12 8.15 20.12 -14.48
N GLU A 13 7.74 20.01 -13.21
CA GLU A 13 8.63 19.78 -12.06
C GLU A 13 8.66 18.31 -11.60
N VAL A 14 7.62 17.52 -11.83
CA VAL A 14 7.41 16.20 -11.20
C VAL A 14 8.54 15.21 -11.47
N VAL A 15 9.06 15.16 -12.68
CA VAL A 15 10.13 14.23 -13.07
C VAL A 15 11.41 14.47 -12.28
N GLU A 16 11.83 15.75 -12.15
CA GLU A 16 13.03 16.11 -11.38
C GLU A 16 12.81 15.90 -9.88
N LEU A 17 11.60 16.17 -9.37
CA LEU A 17 11.26 15.93 -7.97
C LEU A 17 11.34 14.43 -7.65
N VAL A 18 10.75 13.55 -8.47
CA VAL A 18 10.82 12.10 -8.28
C VAL A 18 12.26 11.60 -8.40
N SER A 19 13.01 12.06 -9.42
CA SER A 19 14.43 11.73 -9.59
C SER A 19 15.24 12.12 -8.36
N SER A 20 15.00 13.32 -7.80
CA SER A 20 15.67 13.80 -6.60
C SER A 20 15.31 13.00 -5.35
N LEU A 21 14.03 12.64 -5.17
CA LEU A 21 13.57 11.80 -4.07
C LEU A 21 14.23 10.43 -4.08
N ILE A 22 14.34 9.79 -5.26
CA ILE A 22 14.96 8.48 -5.40
C ILE A 22 16.44 8.49 -4.97
N ARG A 23 17.15 9.61 -5.13
CA ARG A 23 18.55 9.73 -4.70
C ARG A 23 18.76 9.67 -3.18
N PHE A 24 17.71 9.80 -2.39
CA PHE A 24 17.77 9.52 -0.96
C PHE A 24 17.62 8.02 -0.75
N ASP A 25 18.67 7.38 -0.23
CA ASP A 25 18.61 5.99 0.26
C ASP A 25 17.89 6.01 1.62
N THR A 26 16.61 5.73 1.60
CA THR A 26 15.72 5.62 2.77
C THR A 26 15.34 4.17 3.04
N SER A 27 16.26 3.24 2.78
CA SER A 27 16.02 1.80 2.96
C SER A 27 15.62 1.46 4.39
N ASN A 28 14.45 0.85 4.52
CA ASN A 28 13.90 0.36 5.77
C ASN A 28 13.98 -1.17 5.83
N THR A 29 14.76 -1.67 6.77
CA THR A 29 14.98 -3.12 6.97
C THR A 29 14.03 -3.71 8.01
N GLY A 30 13.20 -2.87 8.66
CA GLY A 30 12.41 -3.23 9.84
C GLY A 30 13.19 -3.20 11.16
N GLU A 31 14.54 -3.15 11.10
CA GLU A 31 15.41 -3.12 12.27
C GLU A 31 16.09 -1.75 12.38
N LEU A 32 15.97 -1.07 13.54
CA LEU A 32 16.48 0.30 13.72
C LEU A 32 17.98 0.44 13.45
N GLU A 33 18.76 -0.58 13.79
CA GLU A 33 20.21 -0.57 13.66
C GLU A 33 20.70 -0.59 12.21
N THR A 34 19.88 -1.09 11.29
CA THR A 34 20.25 -1.26 9.88
C THR A 34 19.44 -0.39 8.92
N THR A 35 18.36 0.21 9.41
CA THR A 35 17.53 1.15 8.64
C THR A 35 18.27 2.48 8.45
N LYS A 36 18.17 3.06 7.25
CA LYS A 36 18.83 4.34 6.91
C LYS A 36 18.12 5.55 7.51
N GLY A 37 16.79 5.47 7.63
CA GLY A 37 15.92 6.55 8.11
C GLY A 37 15.58 7.60 7.05
N GLU A 38 14.53 8.33 7.31
CA GLU A 38 13.88 9.25 6.37
C GLU A 38 14.20 10.72 6.64
N ALA A 39 14.90 11.03 7.73
CA ALA A 39 15.09 12.40 8.22
C ALA A 39 15.64 13.40 7.17
N ASP A 40 16.63 12.99 6.38
CA ASP A 40 17.21 13.87 5.37
C ASP A 40 16.28 14.08 4.18
N CYS A 41 15.57 13.04 3.75
CA CYS A 41 14.53 13.10 2.74
C CYS A 41 13.38 14.02 3.21
N ALA A 42 12.87 13.80 4.43
CA ALA A 42 11.82 14.61 5.04
C ALA A 42 12.20 16.09 5.13
N ARG A 43 13.42 16.41 5.58
CA ARG A 43 13.91 17.80 5.59
C ARG A 43 14.04 18.39 4.19
N TRP A 44 14.38 17.59 3.20
CA TRP A 44 14.40 18.04 1.80
C TRP A 44 12.97 18.35 1.32
N VAL A 45 11.99 17.49 1.60
CA VAL A 45 10.57 17.72 1.30
C VAL A 45 10.07 19.01 1.96
N ALA A 46 10.35 19.20 3.26
CA ALA A 46 9.99 20.43 3.97
C ALA A 46 10.55 21.67 3.26
N ARG A 47 11.85 21.68 2.90
CA ARG A 47 12.45 22.80 2.16
C ARG A 47 11.76 23.07 0.83
N GLN A 48 11.39 22.02 0.05
CA GLN A 48 10.70 22.21 -1.22
C GLN A 48 9.35 22.93 -1.05
N LEU A 49 8.67 22.70 0.06
CA LEU A 49 7.38 23.34 0.36
C LEU A 49 7.56 24.72 1.00
N GLU A 50 8.54 24.89 1.90
CA GLU A 50 8.87 26.16 2.55
C GLU A 50 9.35 27.22 1.55
N GLU A 51 10.09 26.82 0.50
CA GLU A 51 10.52 27.72 -0.60
C GLU A 51 9.36 28.46 -1.27
N VAL A 52 8.17 27.88 -1.26
CA VAL A 52 6.96 28.51 -1.84
C VAL A 52 6.02 29.08 -0.78
N GLY A 53 6.42 29.03 0.51
CA GLY A 53 5.71 29.70 1.62
C GLY A 53 4.74 28.81 2.40
N TYR A 54 4.90 27.49 2.37
CA TYR A 54 4.24 26.61 3.35
C TYR A 54 4.92 26.73 4.72
N GLU A 55 4.14 26.54 5.77
CA GLU A 55 4.63 26.27 7.12
C GLU A 55 4.61 24.75 7.32
N CYS A 56 5.79 24.15 7.48
CA CYS A 56 5.93 22.70 7.61
C CYS A 56 6.23 22.30 9.06
N GLU A 57 5.47 21.34 9.57
CA GLU A 57 5.75 20.69 10.85
C GLU A 57 6.64 19.48 10.59
N TYR A 58 7.91 19.55 10.96
CA TYR A 58 8.82 18.41 10.95
C TYR A 58 8.74 17.67 12.28
N VAL A 59 8.44 16.37 12.24
CA VAL A 59 8.32 15.53 13.43
C VAL A 59 9.25 14.32 13.32
N GLU A 60 10.17 14.19 14.26
CA GLU A 60 10.98 12.97 14.40
C GLU A 60 10.27 12.04 15.39
N SER A 61 9.77 10.92 14.91
CA SER A 61 8.81 10.08 15.62
C SER A 61 9.43 8.80 16.20
N GLY A 62 9.38 8.66 17.51
CA GLY A 62 9.64 7.41 18.24
C GLY A 62 11.06 6.87 18.21
N ALA A 63 11.85 7.14 17.17
CA ALA A 63 13.24 6.73 17.05
C ALA A 63 14.05 7.75 16.22
N PRO A 64 15.37 7.88 16.47
CA PRO A 64 16.24 8.76 15.70
C PRO A 64 16.20 8.46 14.20
N GLY A 65 16.15 9.51 13.38
CA GLY A 65 16.15 9.38 11.92
C GLY A 65 14.79 9.13 11.29
N ARG A 66 13.74 8.88 12.06
CA ARG A 66 12.37 8.68 11.58
C ARG A 66 11.66 10.01 11.38
N GLY A 67 11.97 10.70 10.28
CA GLY A 67 11.48 12.04 9.99
C GLY A 67 10.19 12.04 9.20
N ASN A 68 9.20 12.80 9.68
CA ASN A 68 7.92 13.03 9.02
C ASN A 68 7.72 14.53 8.79
N VAL A 69 6.91 14.88 7.79
CA VAL A 69 6.54 16.27 7.49
C VAL A 69 5.04 16.38 7.28
N VAL A 70 4.41 17.31 7.97
CA VAL A 70 3.00 17.63 7.76
C VAL A 70 2.82 19.11 7.50
N THR A 71 1.97 19.47 6.54
CA THR A 71 1.62 20.85 6.25
C THR A 71 0.16 20.97 5.84
N ARG A 72 -0.42 22.15 5.98
CA ARG A 72 -1.81 22.41 5.65
C ARG A 72 -1.96 23.62 4.72
N LEU A 73 -2.75 23.48 3.68
CA LEU A 73 -3.24 24.56 2.83
C LEU A 73 -4.72 24.82 3.14
N ALA A 74 -5.03 26.04 3.55
CA ALA A 74 -6.40 26.42 3.84
C ALA A 74 -7.24 26.47 2.56
N GLY A 75 -8.44 25.89 2.63
CA GLY A 75 -9.43 25.91 1.57
C GLY A 75 -10.44 27.05 1.67
N ALA A 76 -11.30 27.15 0.67
CA ALA A 76 -12.35 28.17 0.60
C ALA A 76 -13.48 27.91 1.62
N ASP A 77 -13.82 26.64 1.85
CA ASP A 77 -14.83 26.24 2.82
C ASP A 77 -14.25 25.30 3.88
N ARG A 78 -13.90 25.85 5.02
CA ARG A 78 -13.34 25.12 6.15
C ARG A 78 -14.38 24.29 6.93
N SER A 79 -15.66 24.43 6.63
CA SER A 79 -16.71 23.59 7.22
C SER A 79 -16.83 22.21 6.56
N ARG A 80 -16.33 22.08 5.34
CA ARG A 80 -16.19 20.80 4.66
C ARG A 80 -15.02 20.02 5.22
N GLY A 81 -15.06 19.05 5.96
CA GLY A 81 -13.89 18.32 6.49
C GLY A 81 -12.63 18.37 5.58
N ALA A 82 -11.46 18.40 6.15
CA ALA A 82 -10.21 18.47 5.39
C ALA A 82 -9.92 17.16 4.64
N LEU A 83 -9.24 17.25 3.51
CA LEU A 83 -8.69 16.10 2.79
C LEU A 83 -7.22 15.91 3.16
N LEU A 84 -6.85 14.70 3.57
CA LEU A 84 -5.47 14.30 3.75
C LEU A 84 -4.93 13.67 2.46
N ILE A 85 -3.76 14.12 2.03
CA ILE A 85 -2.97 13.51 0.97
C ILE A 85 -1.69 13.01 1.62
N HIS A 86 -1.50 11.70 1.67
CA HIS A 86 -0.35 11.13 2.39
C HIS A 86 0.46 10.17 1.54
N GLY A 87 1.72 10.00 1.95
CA GLY A 87 2.60 9.00 1.36
C GLY A 87 3.86 8.82 2.18
N HIS A 88 4.46 7.64 2.07
CA HIS A 88 5.65 7.27 2.81
C HIS A 88 6.96 7.64 2.07
N LEU A 89 8.00 7.90 2.86
CA LEU A 89 9.32 8.31 2.38
C LEU A 89 10.33 7.16 2.35
N ASP A 90 10.10 6.12 3.15
CA ASP A 90 10.94 4.94 3.18
C ASP A 90 10.72 4.04 1.97
N VAL A 91 11.60 3.09 1.79
CA VAL A 91 11.55 2.10 0.71
C VAL A 91 12.14 0.80 1.22
N VAL A 92 11.74 -0.35 0.66
CA VAL A 92 12.41 -1.62 0.93
C VAL A 92 13.86 -1.61 0.45
N PRO A 93 14.77 -2.39 1.06
CA PRO A 93 16.16 -2.49 0.63
C PRO A 93 16.30 -2.94 -0.82
N ALA A 94 17.39 -2.51 -1.46
CA ALA A 94 17.76 -2.91 -2.81
C ALA A 94 19.22 -3.34 -2.86
N GLU A 95 19.49 -4.53 -3.43
CA GLU A 95 20.85 -5.01 -3.69
C GLU A 95 21.32 -4.49 -5.06
N ALA A 96 22.20 -3.49 -5.04
CA ALA A 96 22.62 -2.77 -6.24
C ALA A 96 23.25 -3.68 -7.34
N ALA A 97 23.82 -4.83 -6.94
CA ALA A 97 24.43 -5.77 -7.87
C ALA A 97 23.40 -6.47 -8.80
N ASP A 98 22.13 -6.52 -8.39
CA ASP A 98 21.05 -7.13 -9.15
C ASP A 98 20.40 -6.17 -10.17
N TRP A 99 20.70 -4.85 -10.07
CA TRP A 99 20.04 -3.81 -10.85
C TRP A 99 20.81 -3.43 -12.10
N SER A 100 20.09 -3.19 -13.21
CA SER A 100 20.66 -2.65 -14.45
C SER A 100 21.11 -1.19 -14.31
N VAL A 101 20.43 -0.42 -13.45
CA VAL A 101 20.73 0.98 -13.11
C VAL A 101 20.78 1.08 -11.60
N HIS A 102 21.78 1.78 -11.03
CA HIS A 102 21.90 1.88 -9.56
C HIS A 102 20.58 2.33 -8.91
N PRO A 103 20.05 1.58 -7.91
CA PRO A 103 18.70 1.76 -7.37
C PRO A 103 18.43 3.15 -6.77
N PHE A 104 19.46 3.87 -6.37
CA PHE A 104 19.36 5.23 -5.83
C PHE A 104 19.96 6.30 -6.75
N SER A 105 20.02 6.05 -8.07
CA SER A 105 20.53 7.04 -9.03
C SER A 105 19.48 8.08 -9.40
N GLY A 106 18.21 7.75 -9.39
CA GLY A 106 17.14 8.60 -9.94
C GLY A 106 17.34 8.88 -11.42
N ALA A 107 17.94 7.93 -12.17
CA ALA A 107 18.22 8.11 -13.58
C ALA A 107 16.95 8.30 -14.40
N VAL A 108 16.99 9.23 -15.35
CA VAL A 108 15.90 9.43 -16.32
C VAL A 108 16.41 8.98 -17.69
N SER A 109 15.94 7.86 -18.18
CA SER A 109 16.33 7.28 -19.46
C SER A 109 15.22 6.43 -20.05
N ASP A 110 15.22 6.29 -21.38
CA ASP A 110 14.29 5.43 -22.13
C ASP A 110 12.81 5.67 -21.81
N GLY A 111 12.45 6.91 -21.45
CA GLY A 111 11.09 7.30 -21.10
C GLY A 111 10.67 6.94 -19.67
N TYR A 112 11.59 6.53 -18.79
CA TYR A 112 11.33 6.16 -17.41
C TYR A 112 12.20 6.95 -16.43
N VAL A 113 11.69 7.10 -15.19
CA VAL A 113 12.48 7.41 -14.01
C VAL A 113 12.77 6.11 -13.30
N TRP A 114 14.04 5.79 -13.10
CA TRP A 114 14.52 4.53 -12.57
C TRP A 114 14.97 4.66 -11.12
N GLY A 115 14.60 3.68 -10.31
CA GLY A 115 15.15 3.48 -8.98
C GLY A 115 14.16 2.92 -7.98
N ARG A 116 14.66 2.50 -6.83
CA ARG A 116 13.86 2.02 -5.71
C ARG A 116 12.96 3.15 -5.19
N GLY A 117 11.67 2.89 -5.05
CA GLY A 117 10.67 3.89 -4.71
C GLY A 117 10.07 4.62 -5.92
N ALA A 118 10.46 4.26 -7.16
CA ALA A 118 9.90 4.90 -8.35
C ALA A 118 8.39 4.67 -8.51
N ILE A 119 7.86 3.57 -7.98
CA ILE A 119 6.43 3.28 -7.92
C ILE A 119 5.89 3.10 -6.50
N ASP A 120 6.77 2.82 -5.53
CA ASP A 120 6.41 2.58 -4.13
C ASP A 120 7.30 3.41 -3.20
N MET A 121 6.91 4.68 -2.83
CA MET A 121 5.87 5.48 -3.51
C MET A 121 6.36 6.91 -3.78
N LYS A 122 7.66 7.09 -4.09
CA LYS A 122 8.27 8.42 -4.35
C LYS A 122 7.70 9.13 -5.59
N ASN A 123 7.06 8.38 -6.51
CA ASN A 123 6.25 8.93 -7.60
C ASN A 123 5.12 9.82 -7.05
N MET A 124 4.32 9.30 -6.11
CA MET A 124 3.23 10.06 -5.48
C MET A 124 3.78 11.24 -4.67
N ILE A 125 4.85 11.02 -3.91
CA ILE A 125 5.52 12.09 -3.16
C ILE A 125 5.92 13.25 -4.08
N GLY A 126 6.51 12.94 -5.24
CA GLY A 126 6.88 13.94 -6.24
C GLY A 126 5.66 14.68 -6.81
N MET A 127 4.57 13.97 -7.13
CA MET A 127 3.32 14.57 -7.58
C MET A 127 2.69 15.46 -6.51
N MET A 128 2.66 15.01 -5.24
CA MET A 128 2.16 15.80 -4.11
C MET A 128 2.94 17.12 -3.97
N ILE A 129 4.27 17.07 -3.99
CA ILE A 129 5.11 18.26 -3.88
C ILE A 129 4.86 19.19 -5.08
N ALA A 130 4.85 18.68 -6.30
CA ALA A 130 4.64 19.47 -7.52
C ALA A 130 3.31 20.24 -7.48
N VAL A 131 2.22 19.54 -7.14
CA VAL A 131 0.89 20.15 -7.05
C VAL A 131 0.79 21.13 -5.89
N ALA A 132 1.29 20.77 -4.70
CA ALA A 132 1.31 21.68 -3.54
C ALA A 132 2.06 22.97 -3.84
N ARG A 133 3.26 22.89 -4.46
CA ARG A 133 4.07 24.05 -4.88
C ARG A 133 3.30 24.94 -5.86
N TYR A 134 2.64 24.36 -6.84
CA TYR A 134 1.85 25.09 -7.83
C TYR A 134 0.67 25.82 -7.18
N LEU A 135 -0.12 25.14 -6.33
CA LEU A 135 -1.26 25.76 -5.63
C LEU A 135 -0.81 26.99 -4.82
N LYS A 136 0.30 26.89 -4.11
CA LYS A 136 0.82 27.98 -3.29
C LYS A 136 1.35 29.15 -4.12
N ARG A 137 2.12 28.88 -5.19
CA ARG A 137 2.68 29.90 -6.09
C ARG A 137 1.61 30.66 -6.84
N SER A 138 0.60 29.94 -7.34
CA SER A 138 -0.52 30.52 -8.11
C SER A 138 -1.51 31.28 -7.22
N GLY A 139 -1.47 31.05 -5.90
CA GLY A 139 -2.47 31.58 -4.96
C GLY A 139 -3.83 30.93 -5.14
N THR A 140 -3.88 29.74 -5.77
CA THR A 140 -5.13 29.00 -5.98
C THR A 140 -5.60 28.42 -4.65
N VAL A 141 -6.86 28.70 -4.30
CA VAL A 141 -7.49 28.23 -3.08
C VAL A 141 -8.32 26.98 -3.40
N PRO A 142 -8.01 25.82 -2.81
CA PRO A 142 -8.82 24.61 -3.03
C PRO A 142 -10.20 24.72 -2.37
N PRO A 143 -11.16 23.87 -2.76
CA PRO A 143 -12.52 23.92 -2.19
C PRO A 143 -12.58 23.67 -0.68
N ARG A 144 -11.73 22.84 -0.14
CA ARG A 144 -11.61 22.44 1.27
C ARG A 144 -10.15 22.48 1.73
N ASP A 145 -9.90 22.45 3.04
CA ASP A 145 -8.54 22.36 3.56
C ASP A 145 -7.83 21.09 3.01
N LEU A 146 -6.59 21.24 2.57
CA LEU A 146 -5.73 20.12 2.18
C LEU A 146 -4.62 19.94 3.22
N VAL A 147 -4.45 18.72 3.71
CA VAL A 147 -3.35 18.33 4.59
C VAL A 147 -2.43 17.42 3.81
N PHE A 148 -1.16 17.77 3.70
CA PHE A 148 -0.13 16.94 3.08
C PHE A 148 0.71 16.32 4.17
N ALA A 149 0.82 14.98 4.19
CA ALA A 149 1.63 14.24 5.14
C ALA A 149 2.62 13.33 4.40
N PHE A 150 3.88 13.50 4.72
CA PHE A 150 5.01 12.71 4.22
C PHE A 150 5.56 11.95 5.41
N VAL A 151 5.34 10.65 5.44
CA VAL A 151 5.54 9.85 6.65
C VAL A 151 6.68 8.84 6.50
N ALA A 152 7.18 8.37 7.61
CA ALA A 152 8.24 7.37 7.71
C ALA A 152 7.66 5.98 7.95
N ASP A 153 8.47 4.91 7.76
CA ASP A 153 8.29 3.58 8.35
C ASP A 153 7.12 2.75 7.84
N GLU A 154 6.51 3.09 6.70
CA GLU A 154 5.37 2.32 6.17
C GLU A 154 5.79 0.86 5.91
N GLU A 155 6.92 0.65 5.24
CA GLU A 155 7.47 -0.63 4.81
C GLU A 155 7.77 -1.62 5.96
N ALA A 156 7.76 -1.10 7.22
CA ALA A 156 7.87 -1.90 8.43
C ALA A 156 6.62 -1.81 9.34
N GLY A 157 5.49 -1.33 8.79
CA GLY A 157 4.18 -1.27 9.45
C GLY A 157 3.89 0.03 10.18
N GLY A 158 4.59 1.12 9.90
CA GLY A 158 4.27 2.49 10.30
C GLY A 158 4.41 2.79 11.80
N ARG A 159 5.08 1.93 12.56
CA ARG A 159 5.24 2.10 14.01
C ARG A 159 5.93 3.40 14.40
N TYR A 160 6.93 3.82 13.61
CA TYR A 160 7.70 5.06 13.80
C TYR A 160 7.32 6.14 12.78
N GLY A 161 6.21 5.96 12.08
CA GLY A 161 5.66 6.89 11.10
C GLY A 161 4.21 7.23 11.40
N CYS A 162 3.33 6.84 10.49
CA CYS A 162 1.89 7.13 10.58
C CYS A 162 1.26 6.65 11.88
N GLY A 163 1.54 5.42 12.32
CA GLY A 163 1.02 4.89 13.58
C GLY A 163 1.40 5.73 14.78
N TRP A 164 2.68 6.16 14.86
CA TRP A 164 3.13 7.05 15.93
C TRP A 164 2.47 8.43 15.87
N LEU A 165 2.33 9.01 14.68
CA LEU A 165 1.70 10.33 14.49
C LEU A 165 0.23 10.30 14.93
N VAL A 166 -0.52 9.29 14.52
CA VAL A 166 -1.93 9.10 14.90
C VAL A 166 -2.11 8.99 16.43
N GLU A 167 -1.17 8.35 17.11
CA GLU A 167 -1.22 8.15 18.57
C GLU A 167 -0.74 9.37 19.37
N ASN A 168 0.29 10.07 18.89
CA ASN A 168 0.98 11.10 19.68
C ASN A 168 0.75 12.51 19.16
N ARG A 169 0.37 12.69 17.90
CA ARG A 169 0.14 13.99 17.24
C ARG A 169 -1.17 14.00 16.43
N PRO A 170 -2.31 13.50 16.98
CA PRO A 170 -3.60 13.56 16.27
C PRO A 170 -4.03 15.00 15.93
N ASP A 171 -3.49 16.00 16.63
CA ASP A 171 -3.69 17.42 16.37
C ASP A 171 -3.32 17.83 14.93
N LEU A 172 -2.34 17.18 14.31
CA LEU A 172 -1.94 17.44 12.93
C LEU A 172 -3.04 17.09 11.91
N PHE A 173 -3.94 16.21 12.28
CA PHE A 173 -5.02 15.69 11.45
C PHE A 173 -6.40 16.20 11.88
N GLU A 174 -6.46 17.23 12.72
CA GLU A 174 -7.73 17.79 13.18
C GLU A 174 -8.62 18.24 12.02
N GLY A 175 -9.89 17.79 12.04
CA GLY A 175 -10.88 18.09 11.01
C GLY A 175 -10.71 17.34 9.69
N VAL A 176 -9.74 16.43 9.57
CA VAL A 176 -9.63 15.52 8.41
C VAL A 176 -10.74 14.48 8.46
N THR A 177 -11.47 14.33 7.36
CA THR A 177 -12.56 13.35 7.22
C THR A 177 -12.30 12.28 6.18
N GLU A 178 -11.47 12.60 5.20
CA GLU A 178 -11.14 11.71 4.08
C GLU A 178 -9.65 11.81 3.76
N ALA A 179 -9.10 10.72 3.20
CA ALA A 179 -7.70 10.65 2.80
C ALA A 179 -7.53 9.97 1.45
N ILE A 180 -6.50 10.38 0.72
CA ILE A 180 -5.94 9.62 -0.39
C ILE A 180 -4.49 9.27 -0.08
N GLY A 181 -4.10 8.03 -0.42
CA GLY A 181 -2.77 7.51 -0.23
C GLY A 181 -2.35 6.60 -1.37
N GLU A 182 -1.48 5.68 -1.05
CA GLU A 182 -0.86 4.76 -1.99
C GLU A 182 -1.79 3.67 -2.55
N VAL A 183 -1.26 2.93 -3.51
CA VAL A 183 -1.80 1.69 -4.09
C VAL A 183 -3.21 1.83 -4.66
N GLY A 184 -3.38 2.73 -5.60
CA GLY A 184 -4.64 2.92 -6.35
C GLY A 184 -4.49 3.99 -7.40
N GLY A 185 -5.52 4.24 -8.18
CA GLY A 185 -5.50 5.24 -9.24
C GLY A 185 -4.74 4.82 -10.52
N PHE A 186 -3.99 3.73 -10.51
CA PHE A 186 -3.28 3.24 -11.68
C PHE A 186 -4.22 2.52 -12.65
N SER A 187 -3.87 2.58 -13.93
CA SER A 187 -4.69 1.98 -14.98
C SER A 187 -4.33 0.51 -15.22
N LEU A 188 -5.36 -0.22 -15.59
CA LEU A 188 -5.32 -1.60 -16.04
C LEU A 188 -6.03 -1.71 -17.38
N THR A 189 -5.40 -2.31 -18.37
CA THR A 189 -6.00 -2.52 -19.67
C THR A 189 -6.57 -3.94 -19.76
N VAL A 190 -7.86 -4.05 -20.12
CA VAL A 190 -8.56 -5.33 -20.30
C VAL A 190 -9.10 -5.43 -21.73
N PRO A 191 -9.17 -6.65 -22.31
CA PRO A 191 -9.88 -6.85 -23.56
C PRO A 191 -11.36 -6.48 -23.40
N HIS A 192 -11.91 -5.68 -24.31
CA HIS A 192 -13.31 -5.32 -24.28
C HIS A 192 -14.15 -6.34 -25.06
N ARG A 193 -15.33 -6.68 -24.54
CA ARG A 193 -16.22 -7.69 -25.11
C ARG A 193 -16.65 -7.43 -26.57
N ASP A 194 -16.72 -6.15 -26.98
CA ASP A 194 -17.10 -5.76 -28.34
C ASP A 194 -15.87 -5.56 -29.26
N GLY A 195 -14.68 -5.93 -28.77
CA GLY A 195 -13.39 -5.80 -29.45
C GLY A 195 -12.61 -4.54 -29.02
N GLY A 196 -11.30 -4.61 -29.20
CA GLY A 196 -10.38 -3.58 -28.67
C GLY A 196 -10.10 -3.74 -27.19
N ASP A 197 -9.63 -2.68 -26.56
CA ASP A 197 -9.21 -2.65 -25.17
C ASP A 197 -10.00 -1.59 -24.38
N LYS A 198 -10.24 -1.87 -23.12
CA LYS A 198 -10.82 -0.93 -22.14
C LYS A 198 -9.81 -0.65 -21.04
N ARG A 199 -9.69 0.61 -20.64
CA ARG A 199 -8.85 1.02 -19.52
C ARG A 199 -9.70 1.20 -18.27
N LEU A 200 -9.30 0.50 -17.21
CA LEU A 200 -9.89 0.60 -15.88
C LEU A 200 -8.87 1.29 -14.96
N TYR A 201 -9.30 2.28 -14.18
CA TYR A 201 -8.49 2.84 -13.09
C TYR A 201 -8.97 2.24 -11.77
N LEU A 202 -8.04 1.60 -11.06
CA LEU A 202 -8.31 0.88 -9.84
C LEU A 202 -8.23 1.85 -8.65
N ILE A 203 -9.36 2.14 -8.01
CA ILE A 203 -9.37 2.93 -6.77
C ILE A 203 -9.34 1.96 -5.59
N GLU A 204 -8.30 2.01 -4.79
CA GLU A 204 -8.22 1.14 -3.62
C GLU A 204 -9.22 1.63 -2.57
N THR A 205 -10.08 0.71 -2.13
CA THR A 205 -11.13 0.94 -1.13
C THR A 205 -11.11 -0.08 -0.01
N ALA A 206 -10.26 -1.09 -0.13
CA ALA A 206 -10.12 -2.13 0.87
C ALA A 206 -8.72 -2.74 0.87
N GLU A 207 -8.28 -3.17 2.04
CA GLU A 207 -7.03 -3.89 2.21
C GLU A 207 -7.17 -5.01 3.24
N LYS A 208 -6.43 -6.09 3.03
CA LYS A 208 -6.41 -7.21 3.97
C LYS A 208 -5.70 -6.83 5.26
N GLY A 209 -6.18 -7.37 6.37
CA GLY A 209 -5.45 -7.31 7.63
C GLY A 209 -4.13 -8.06 7.54
N MET A 210 -3.07 -7.47 8.09
CA MET A 210 -1.76 -8.10 8.19
C MET A 210 -1.53 -8.54 9.63
N ARG A 211 -1.52 -9.87 9.87
CA ARG A 211 -1.31 -10.44 11.18
C ARG A 211 -0.22 -11.51 11.13
N TRP A 212 0.83 -11.31 11.87
CA TRP A 212 1.85 -12.34 12.04
C TRP A 212 1.62 -13.11 13.31
N MET A 213 1.59 -14.41 13.18
CA MET A 213 1.26 -15.32 14.27
C MET A 213 2.45 -16.20 14.61
N ARG A 214 2.78 -16.30 15.89
CA ARG A 214 3.72 -17.29 16.41
C ARG A 214 2.97 -18.50 16.91
N LEU A 215 3.32 -19.68 16.39
CA LEU A 215 2.87 -20.97 16.90
C LEU A 215 3.94 -21.56 17.81
N THR A 216 3.53 -22.12 18.94
CA THR A 216 4.45 -22.78 19.87
C THR A 216 3.88 -24.14 20.31
N ALA A 217 4.64 -25.20 20.03
CA ALA A 217 4.41 -26.52 20.63
C ALA A 217 5.40 -26.78 21.77
N ARG A 218 4.95 -27.45 22.80
CA ARG A 218 5.77 -27.88 23.95
C ARG A 218 5.70 -29.39 24.10
N GLY A 219 6.79 -29.98 24.61
CA GLY A 219 6.91 -31.42 24.93
C GLY A 219 8.04 -31.67 25.89
N ARG A 220 8.26 -32.92 26.23
CA ARG A 220 9.40 -33.28 27.11
C ARG A 220 10.71 -33.31 26.31
N ALA A 221 11.69 -32.57 26.80
CA ALA A 221 13.05 -32.70 26.32
C ALA A 221 13.65 -34.07 26.73
N GLY A 222 14.47 -34.63 25.85
CA GLY A 222 15.06 -35.94 26.18
C GLY A 222 16.12 -36.41 25.20
N HIS A 223 16.62 -37.61 25.41
CA HIS A 223 17.61 -38.24 24.56
C HIS A 223 16.92 -38.81 23.30
N GLY A 224 17.45 -38.53 22.12
CA GLY A 224 16.84 -38.91 20.84
C GLY A 224 16.72 -40.42 20.57
N SER A 225 17.39 -41.28 21.39
CA SER A 225 17.24 -42.75 21.29
C SER A 225 16.02 -43.32 22.01
N PHE A 226 15.30 -42.50 22.80
CA PHE A 226 14.12 -42.96 23.51
C PHE A 226 12.86 -42.69 22.68
N VAL A 227 11.82 -43.52 22.90
CA VAL A 227 10.51 -43.30 22.30
C VAL A 227 9.79 -42.20 23.10
N HIS A 228 9.35 -41.16 22.41
CA HIS A 228 8.59 -40.05 22.95
C HIS A 228 7.27 -39.91 22.18
N ASP A 229 6.18 -39.77 22.92
CA ASP A 229 4.82 -39.56 22.40
C ASP A 229 4.39 -38.08 22.42
N ASP A 230 5.18 -37.21 23.07
CA ASP A 230 4.95 -35.77 23.26
C ASP A 230 6.05 -34.89 22.63
N ASN A 231 6.57 -35.28 21.48
CA ASN A 231 7.66 -34.55 20.80
C ASN A 231 7.14 -33.22 20.22
N ALA A 232 7.66 -32.09 20.71
CA ALA A 232 7.28 -30.75 20.30
C ALA A 232 7.49 -30.50 18.79
N VAL A 233 8.55 -31.04 18.20
CA VAL A 233 8.82 -30.89 16.76
C VAL A 233 7.75 -31.56 15.91
N THR A 234 7.40 -32.81 16.23
CA THR A 234 6.37 -33.57 15.52
C THR A 234 5.01 -32.89 15.65
N THR A 235 4.66 -32.43 16.87
CA THR A 235 3.40 -31.73 17.13
C THR A 235 3.29 -30.45 16.31
N LEU A 236 4.34 -29.63 16.30
CA LEU A 236 4.35 -28.39 15.52
C LEU A 236 4.33 -28.66 14.03
N ALA A 237 5.13 -29.59 13.53
CA ALA A 237 5.18 -29.93 12.09
C ALA A 237 3.81 -30.38 11.55
N GLY A 238 3.06 -31.15 12.34
CA GLY A 238 1.69 -31.54 11.99
C GLY A 238 0.72 -30.36 11.93
N ALA A 239 0.83 -29.39 12.83
CA ALA A 239 0.01 -28.18 12.79
C ALA A 239 0.38 -27.28 11.59
N VAL A 240 1.66 -27.09 11.34
CA VAL A 240 2.15 -26.31 10.18
C VAL A 240 1.73 -26.94 8.85
N ASP A 241 1.83 -28.27 8.72
CA ASP A 241 1.36 -28.97 7.50
C ASP A 241 -0.15 -28.79 7.26
N ARG A 242 -0.98 -28.97 8.30
CA ARG A 242 -2.43 -28.75 8.17
C ARG A 242 -2.77 -27.31 7.80
N LEU A 243 -2.14 -26.34 8.46
CA LEU A 243 -2.39 -24.92 8.20
C LEU A 243 -1.91 -24.51 6.80
N GLY A 244 -0.70 -24.90 6.40
CA GLY A 244 -0.10 -24.52 5.12
C GLY A 244 -0.77 -25.18 3.90
N ARG A 245 -1.50 -26.29 4.10
CA ARG A 245 -2.28 -26.95 3.03
C ARG A 245 -3.75 -26.54 3.03
N HIS A 246 -4.21 -25.85 4.06
CA HIS A 246 -5.61 -25.45 4.15
C HIS A 246 -5.92 -24.37 3.13
N GLN A 247 -6.97 -24.57 2.36
CA GLN A 247 -7.54 -23.54 1.50
C GLN A 247 -8.75 -22.93 2.21
N PHE A 248 -8.61 -21.67 2.62
CA PHE A 248 -9.73 -20.93 3.17
C PHE A 248 -10.83 -20.77 2.11
N PRO A 249 -12.10 -20.71 2.50
CA PRO A 249 -13.20 -20.56 1.56
C PRO A 249 -13.10 -19.23 0.81
N VAL A 250 -13.65 -19.21 -0.41
CA VAL A 250 -13.83 -17.98 -1.18
C VAL A 250 -14.87 -17.11 -0.49
N VAL A 251 -14.54 -15.83 -0.35
CA VAL A 251 -15.46 -14.81 0.15
C VAL A 251 -15.34 -13.59 -0.74
N LEU A 252 -16.43 -13.20 -1.33
CA LEU A 252 -16.52 -11.94 -2.08
C LEU A 252 -16.96 -10.84 -1.12
N THR A 253 -16.00 -10.00 -0.73
CA THR A 253 -16.31 -8.74 -0.04
C THR A 253 -17.03 -7.78 -0.98
N ASP A 254 -17.63 -6.71 -0.47
CA ASP A 254 -18.34 -5.74 -1.30
C ASP A 254 -17.43 -5.13 -2.36
N THR A 255 -16.21 -4.76 -2.00
CA THR A 255 -15.20 -4.23 -2.93
C THR A 255 -14.87 -5.24 -4.04
N VAL A 256 -14.56 -6.49 -3.70
CA VAL A 256 -14.19 -7.52 -4.68
C VAL A 256 -15.37 -7.87 -5.59
N SER A 257 -16.59 -7.93 -5.04
CA SER A 257 -17.81 -8.17 -5.81
C SER A 257 -18.06 -7.07 -6.85
N GLN A 258 -17.92 -5.79 -6.47
CA GLN A 258 -18.07 -4.65 -7.37
C GLN A 258 -16.98 -4.65 -8.46
N PHE A 259 -15.72 -4.96 -8.09
CA PHE A 259 -14.63 -5.08 -9.05
C PHE A 259 -14.89 -6.16 -10.10
N LEU A 260 -15.23 -7.39 -9.66
CA LEU A 260 -15.52 -8.51 -10.57
C LEU A 260 -16.72 -8.23 -11.46
N THR A 261 -17.76 -7.57 -10.93
CA THR A 261 -18.92 -7.13 -11.71
C THR A 261 -18.48 -6.16 -12.83
N ALA A 262 -17.72 -5.13 -12.49
CA ALA A 262 -17.25 -4.14 -13.45
C ALA A 262 -16.34 -4.76 -14.53
N VAL A 263 -15.40 -5.64 -14.15
CA VAL A 263 -14.56 -6.38 -15.10
C VAL A 263 -15.40 -7.29 -15.98
N GLY A 264 -16.40 -7.95 -15.41
CA GLY A 264 -17.32 -8.83 -16.15
C GLY A 264 -18.12 -8.08 -17.22
N GLU A 265 -18.62 -6.89 -16.89
CA GLU A 265 -19.33 -6.01 -17.81
C GLU A 265 -18.45 -5.59 -19.01
N GLU A 266 -17.20 -5.30 -18.78
CA GLU A 266 -16.28 -4.88 -19.86
C GLU A 266 -15.77 -6.07 -20.68
N THR A 267 -15.43 -7.20 -20.02
CA THR A 267 -14.80 -8.36 -20.69
C THR A 267 -15.80 -9.39 -21.22
N GLY A 268 -17.06 -9.35 -20.78
CA GLY A 268 -18.05 -10.37 -21.07
C GLY A 268 -17.90 -11.67 -20.25
N HIS A 269 -17.00 -11.70 -19.26
CA HIS A 269 -16.87 -12.84 -18.34
C HIS A 269 -17.91 -12.75 -17.20
N SER A 270 -18.39 -13.90 -16.75
CA SER A 270 -19.23 -13.99 -15.55
C SER A 270 -18.42 -14.53 -14.38
N PHE A 271 -18.50 -13.85 -13.26
CA PHE A 271 -17.85 -14.24 -12.00
C PHE A 271 -18.94 -14.57 -10.99
N ASP A 272 -19.00 -15.84 -10.59
CA ASP A 272 -19.96 -16.35 -9.62
C ASP A 272 -19.19 -16.93 -8.42
N ALA A 273 -19.47 -16.45 -7.22
CA ALA A 273 -18.85 -16.91 -5.99
C ALA A 273 -19.05 -18.41 -5.73
N ASP A 274 -20.19 -18.93 -6.15
CA ASP A 274 -20.55 -20.34 -6.01
C ASP A 274 -19.97 -21.21 -7.15
N SER A 275 -19.28 -20.59 -8.12
CA SER A 275 -18.64 -21.32 -9.21
C SER A 275 -17.51 -22.20 -8.66
N PRO A 276 -17.51 -23.51 -8.92
CA PRO A 276 -16.43 -24.40 -8.50
C PRO A 276 -15.09 -24.08 -9.19
N ASP A 277 -15.08 -23.24 -10.23
CA ASP A 277 -13.90 -22.84 -11.02
C ASP A 277 -13.69 -21.33 -11.01
N LEU A 278 -14.07 -20.63 -9.95
CA LEU A 278 -13.85 -19.17 -9.87
C LEU A 278 -12.36 -18.82 -10.01
N ASP A 279 -11.47 -19.57 -9.37
CA ASP A 279 -10.02 -19.38 -9.50
C ASP A 279 -9.55 -19.52 -10.96
N GLY A 280 -10.08 -20.49 -11.71
CA GLY A 280 -9.77 -20.68 -13.12
C GLY A 280 -10.32 -19.56 -14.01
N VAL A 281 -11.48 -19.00 -13.68
CA VAL A 281 -12.04 -17.84 -14.40
C VAL A 281 -11.20 -16.60 -14.10
N VAL A 282 -10.85 -16.36 -12.85
CA VAL A 282 -9.98 -15.22 -12.43
C VAL A 282 -8.59 -15.34 -13.07
N ALA A 283 -8.03 -16.55 -13.14
CA ALA A 283 -6.72 -16.78 -13.79
C ALA A 283 -6.73 -16.38 -15.28
N LYS A 284 -7.86 -16.44 -15.97
CA LYS A 284 -7.99 -16.01 -17.39
C LYS A 284 -7.84 -14.49 -17.56
N LEU A 285 -7.95 -13.73 -16.48
CA LEU A 285 -7.71 -12.27 -16.49
C LEU A 285 -6.21 -11.92 -16.57
N GLY A 286 -5.31 -12.90 -16.66
CA GLY A 286 -3.87 -12.67 -16.79
C GLY A 286 -3.27 -11.97 -15.54
N PRO A 287 -2.51 -10.87 -15.71
CA PRO A 287 -1.89 -10.16 -14.58
C PRO A 287 -2.89 -9.72 -13.51
N ILE A 288 -4.11 -9.33 -13.90
CA ILE A 288 -5.21 -8.96 -13.00
C ILE A 288 -5.59 -10.15 -12.12
N GLY A 289 -5.64 -11.34 -12.68
CA GLY A 289 -5.98 -12.55 -11.95
C GLY A 289 -5.06 -12.80 -10.76
N ARG A 290 -3.79 -12.40 -10.84
CA ARG A 290 -2.84 -12.47 -9.72
C ARG A 290 -3.22 -11.52 -8.58
N ILE A 291 -3.62 -10.28 -8.91
CA ILE A 291 -4.05 -9.28 -7.93
C ILE A 291 -5.33 -9.74 -7.25
N VAL A 292 -6.35 -10.11 -8.03
CA VAL A 292 -7.66 -10.49 -7.52
C VAL A 292 -7.62 -11.84 -6.80
N GLY A 293 -6.89 -12.82 -7.31
CA GLY A 293 -6.80 -14.15 -6.70
C GLY A 293 -6.36 -14.12 -5.24
N ALA A 294 -5.46 -13.20 -4.90
CA ALA A 294 -5.00 -13.00 -3.52
C ALA A 294 -6.06 -12.37 -2.61
N THR A 295 -7.12 -11.76 -3.15
CA THR A 295 -8.17 -11.07 -2.37
C THR A 295 -9.46 -11.88 -2.23
N LEU A 296 -9.52 -13.08 -2.82
CA LEU A 296 -10.72 -13.93 -2.78
C LEU A 296 -10.87 -14.71 -1.47
N ARG A 297 -9.84 -14.84 -0.66
CA ARG A 297 -9.85 -15.64 0.58
C ARG A 297 -8.82 -15.17 1.58
N ASP A 298 -9.01 -15.54 2.84
CA ASP A 298 -7.97 -15.43 3.85
C ASP A 298 -6.75 -16.29 3.48
N SER A 299 -5.59 -15.99 4.05
CA SER A 299 -4.39 -16.82 3.88
C SER A 299 -3.59 -16.92 5.17
N ALA A 300 -2.92 -18.09 5.35
CA ALA A 300 -2.01 -18.35 6.45
C ALA A 300 -0.80 -19.10 5.91
N ASN A 301 0.31 -18.39 5.70
CA ASN A 301 1.52 -18.91 5.11
C ASN A 301 2.62 -19.09 6.18
N PRO A 302 3.01 -20.33 6.53
CA PRO A 302 4.17 -20.54 7.39
C PRO A 302 5.44 -20.00 6.73
N THR A 303 6.16 -19.11 7.41
CA THR A 303 7.34 -18.43 6.88
C THR A 303 8.62 -18.76 7.62
N MET A 304 8.53 -19.11 8.89
CA MET A 304 9.69 -19.48 9.71
C MET A 304 9.40 -20.74 10.54
N LEU A 305 10.42 -21.58 10.74
CA LEU A 305 10.34 -22.78 11.57
C LEU A 305 11.64 -22.92 12.38
N THR A 306 11.54 -23.02 13.69
CA THR A 306 12.70 -23.13 14.60
C THR A 306 12.47 -24.24 15.61
N ALA A 307 13.38 -25.21 15.67
CA ALA A 307 13.34 -26.30 16.64
C ALA A 307 14.70 -26.96 16.83
N GLY A 308 15.01 -27.32 18.07
CA GLY A 308 16.20 -28.10 18.43
C GLY A 308 17.52 -27.32 18.29
N TYR A 309 18.57 -27.89 18.87
CA TYR A 309 19.92 -27.32 18.85
C TYR A 309 21.00 -28.39 18.72
N LYS A 310 20.64 -29.69 18.82
CA LYS A 310 21.58 -30.81 18.72
C LYS A 310 20.88 -32.08 18.22
N ALA A 311 21.49 -32.80 17.30
CA ALA A 311 20.86 -33.90 16.59
C ALA A 311 20.36 -35.07 17.47
N ASN A 312 20.99 -35.30 18.62
CA ASN A 312 20.63 -36.39 19.54
C ASN A 312 19.81 -35.93 20.78
N VAL A 313 19.24 -34.72 20.73
CA VAL A 313 18.41 -34.15 21.80
C VAL A 313 17.03 -33.80 21.25
N ILE A 314 15.99 -34.35 21.85
CA ILE A 314 14.61 -33.95 21.60
C ILE A 314 14.37 -32.62 22.33
N PRO A 315 14.03 -31.52 21.60
CA PRO A 315 13.83 -30.23 22.24
C PRO A 315 12.50 -30.16 23.00
N GLY A 316 12.47 -29.38 24.09
CA GLY A 316 11.26 -29.15 24.89
C GLY A 316 10.26 -28.16 24.26
N SER A 317 10.65 -27.50 23.18
CA SER A 317 9.77 -26.59 22.43
C SER A 317 10.17 -26.50 20.97
N ALA A 318 9.18 -26.15 20.13
CA ALA A 318 9.34 -25.82 18.71
C ALA A 318 8.45 -24.63 18.38
N GLN A 319 8.86 -23.75 17.49
CA GLN A 319 8.14 -22.55 17.10
C GLN A 319 8.07 -22.38 15.57
N ALA A 320 6.97 -21.78 15.10
CA ALA A 320 6.81 -21.33 13.72
C ALA A 320 6.25 -19.91 13.68
N VAL A 321 6.57 -19.16 12.63
CA VAL A 321 5.91 -17.89 12.34
C VAL A 321 5.06 -18.10 11.08
N VAL A 322 3.86 -17.53 11.09
CA VAL A 322 2.89 -17.62 10.02
C VAL A 322 2.46 -16.21 9.63
N ASP A 323 2.61 -15.86 8.35
CA ASP A 323 2.05 -14.63 7.76
C ASP A 323 0.57 -14.89 7.44
N CYS A 324 -0.32 -14.17 8.13
CA CYS A 324 -1.76 -14.25 7.96
C CYS A 324 -2.27 -12.98 7.29
N ARG A 325 -3.07 -13.15 6.23
CA ARG A 325 -3.73 -12.06 5.51
C ARG A 325 -5.22 -12.29 5.56
N ILE A 326 -5.94 -11.38 6.24
CA ILE A 326 -7.33 -11.59 6.65
C ILE A 326 -8.23 -10.59 5.94
N LEU A 327 -9.33 -11.07 5.37
CA LEU A 327 -10.33 -10.24 4.70
C LEU A 327 -11.07 -9.32 5.68
N PRO A 328 -11.55 -8.16 5.24
CA PRO A 328 -12.42 -7.29 6.03
C PRO A 328 -13.60 -8.07 6.63
N GLY A 329 -13.85 -7.88 7.93
CA GLY A 329 -14.93 -8.54 8.65
C GLY A 329 -14.73 -10.03 9.00
N HIS A 330 -13.62 -10.66 8.58
CA HIS A 330 -13.42 -12.12 8.70
C HIS A 330 -12.55 -12.58 9.86
N ALA A 331 -12.06 -11.68 10.70
CA ALA A 331 -11.09 -12.00 11.75
C ALA A 331 -11.55 -13.15 12.68
N ALA A 332 -12.80 -13.13 13.13
CA ALA A 332 -13.31 -14.15 14.05
C ALA A 332 -13.42 -15.54 13.40
N GLN A 333 -13.87 -15.61 12.16
CA GLN A 333 -13.99 -16.86 11.37
C GLN A 333 -12.60 -17.45 11.09
N PHE A 334 -11.65 -16.58 10.70
CA PHE A 334 -10.26 -16.96 10.47
C PHE A 334 -9.62 -17.54 11.73
N GLU A 335 -9.76 -16.85 12.86
CA GLU A 335 -9.20 -17.31 14.15
C GLU A 335 -9.76 -18.65 14.59
N ALA A 336 -11.06 -18.85 14.44
CA ALA A 336 -11.70 -20.14 14.78
C ALA A 336 -11.17 -21.27 13.89
N ALA A 337 -11.00 -21.04 12.58
CA ALA A 337 -10.45 -22.03 11.66
C ALA A 337 -8.98 -22.35 11.98
N VAL A 338 -8.18 -21.32 12.31
CA VAL A 338 -6.79 -21.53 12.75
C VAL A 338 -6.70 -22.36 14.03
N ASP A 339 -7.54 -22.06 15.03
CA ASP A 339 -7.54 -22.79 16.31
C ASP A 339 -7.90 -24.28 16.10
N GLU A 340 -8.83 -24.58 15.20
CA GLU A 340 -9.15 -25.96 14.79
C GLU A 340 -7.95 -26.65 14.10
N LEU A 341 -7.32 -25.95 13.15
CA LEU A 341 -6.22 -26.50 12.34
C LEU A 341 -4.96 -26.78 13.18
N ILE A 342 -4.60 -25.89 14.08
CA ILE A 342 -3.39 -26.08 14.91
C ILE A 342 -3.63 -27.13 16.01
N GLY A 343 -4.87 -27.28 16.49
CA GLY A 343 -5.27 -28.23 17.52
C GLY A 343 -4.80 -27.86 18.93
N PRO A 344 -5.20 -28.62 19.96
CA PRO A 344 -5.07 -28.23 21.37
C PRO A 344 -3.64 -28.23 21.91
N ASN A 345 -2.69 -28.87 21.22
CA ASN A 345 -1.31 -29.01 21.69
C ASN A 345 -0.35 -27.93 21.14
N VAL A 346 -0.89 -26.97 20.38
CA VAL A 346 -0.15 -25.82 19.86
C VAL A 346 -0.84 -24.55 20.31
N THR A 347 -0.08 -23.62 20.87
CA THR A 347 -0.56 -22.29 21.24
C THR A 347 -0.20 -21.28 20.17
N ARG A 348 -1.05 -20.27 19.95
CA ARG A 348 -0.78 -19.14 19.07
C ARG A 348 -0.74 -17.83 19.86
N GLU A 349 0.09 -16.91 19.38
CA GLU A 349 0.10 -15.51 19.81
C GLU A 349 0.30 -14.61 18.59
N TRP A 350 -0.33 -13.44 18.59
CA TRP A 350 -0.12 -12.44 17.54
C TRP A 350 1.18 -11.68 17.82
N ILE A 351 2.09 -11.62 16.83
CA ILE A 351 3.31 -10.80 16.85
C ILE A 351 2.99 -9.40 16.30
N THR A 352 2.19 -9.36 15.26
CA THR A 352 1.71 -8.14 14.61
C THR A 352 0.20 -8.29 14.43
N ASP A 353 -0.54 -7.23 14.65
CA ASP A 353 -2.00 -7.22 14.54
C ASP A 353 -2.46 -5.88 13.92
N LEU A 354 -2.42 -5.81 12.60
CA LEU A 354 -2.94 -4.69 11.83
C LEU A 354 -4.28 -5.13 11.21
N PRO A 355 -5.40 -4.49 11.59
CA PRO A 355 -6.72 -4.89 11.12
C PRO A 355 -6.88 -4.68 9.61
N ALA A 356 -7.80 -5.41 9.00
CA ALA A 356 -8.28 -5.13 7.66
C ALA A 356 -9.04 -3.81 7.63
N TYR A 357 -9.04 -3.17 6.47
CA TYR A 357 -9.78 -1.94 6.21
C TYR A 357 -10.68 -2.12 4.98
N GLU A 358 -11.88 -1.55 5.02
CA GLU A 358 -12.77 -1.43 3.86
C GLU A 358 -13.64 -0.18 4.01
N THR A 359 -13.80 0.56 2.92
CA THR A 359 -14.72 1.69 2.81
C THR A 359 -15.62 1.54 1.59
N THR A 360 -16.75 2.23 1.59
CA THR A 360 -17.68 2.22 0.46
C THR A 360 -17.12 3.01 -0.74
N PHE A 361 -17.38 2.52 -1.96
CA PHE A 361 -16.99 3.19 -3.20
C PHE A 361 -18.11 4.14 -3.65
N ASP A 362 -18.28 5.22 -2.89
CA ASP A 362 -19.32 6.23 -3.12
C ASP A 362 -18.94 7.61 -2.53
N GLY A 363 -19.76 8.61 -2.83
CA GLY A 363 -19.67 9.94 -2.25
C GLY A 363 -18.88 10.95 -3.10
N GLU A 364 -18.90 12.21 -2.65
CA GLU A 364 -18.35 13.35 -3.41
C GLU A 364 -16.87 13.18 -3.76
N LEU A 365 -16.08 12.53 -2.89
CA LEU A 365 -14.66 12.31 -3.15
C LEU A 365 -14.44 11.33 -4.31
N VAL A 366 -15.19 10.22 -4.35
CA VAL A 366 -15.15 9.25 -5.46
C VAL A 366 -15.63 9.88 -6.76
N ASP A 367 -16.68 10.69 -6.70
CA ASP A 367 -17.18 11.46 -7.86
C ASP A 367 -16.12 12.43 -8.39
N ALA A 368 -15.37 13.10 -7.49
CA ALA A 368 -14.28 14.01 -7.86
C ALA A 368 -13.10 13.25 -8.50
N MET A 369 -12.72 12.07 -7.97
CA MET A 369 -11.70 11.20 -8.58
C MET A 369 -12.11 10.79 -10.00
N ASN A 370 -13.36 10.35 -10.16
CA ASN A 370 -13.91 9.97 -11.46
C ASN A 370 -13.89 11.14 -12.44
N ALA A 371 -14.38 12.30 -12.03
CA ALA A 371 -14.42 13.49 -12.87
C ALA A 371 -13.00 13.92 -13.31
N ALA A 372 -12.03 13.89 -12.40
CA ALA A 372 -10.65 14.26 -12.70
C ALA A 372 -9.99 13.29 -13.71
N LEU A 373 -10.21 11.98 -13.55
CA LEU A 373 -9.70 10.96 -14.48
C LEU A 373 -10.35 11.06 -15.85
N LEU A 374 -11.68 11.13 -15.91
CA LEU A 374 -12.43 11.20 -17.18
C LEU A 374 -12.20 12.50 -17.96
N ALA A 375 -11.79 13.59 -17.27
CA ALA A 375 -11.40 14.82 -17.95
C ALA A 375 -10.13 14.66 -18.80
N VAL A 376 -9.25 13.71 -18.47
CA VAL A 376 -7.98 13.45 -19.17
C VAL A 376 -8.03 12.15 -19.99
N ASP A 377 -8.85 11.18 -19.57
CA ASP A 377 -9.05 9.89 -20.24
C ASP A 377 -10.55 9.55 -20.31
N PRO A 378 -11.28 10.16 -21.26
CA PRO A 378 -12.75 10.09 -21.32
C PRO A 378 -13.33 8.69 -21.57
N GLU A 379 -12.54 7.77 -22.13
CA GLU A 379 -12.98 6.41 -22.43
C GLU A 379 -12.72 5.42 -21.30
N ALA A 380 -12.06 5.85 -20.23
CA ALA A 380 -11.74 5.02 -19.09
C ALA A 380 -12.97 4.77 -18.19
N ARG A 381 -12.79 3.86 -17.23
CA ARG A 381 -13.76 3.62 -16.16
C ARG A 381 -13.00 3.50 -14.84
N ILE A 382 -13.52 4.07 -13.76
CA ILE A 382 -13.01 3.80 -12.41
C ILE A 382 -13.72 2.57 -11.81
N VAL A 383 -12.98 1.79 -11.05
CA VAL A 383 -13.49 0.60 -10.37
C VAL A 383 -12.85 0.48 -8.99
N PRO A 384 -13.60 0.06 -7.96
CA PRO A 384 -13.00 -0.21 -6.66
C PRO A 384 -12.16 -1.47 -6.74
N TYR A 385 -11.10 -1.56 -5.93
CA TYR A 385 -10.36 -2.81 -5.79
C TYR A 385 -9.82 -2.98 -4.37
N MET A 386 -9.47 -4.21 -4.01
CA MET A 386 -8.86 -4.57 -2.74
C MET A 386 -7.38 -4.86 -2.91
N LEU A 387 -6.56 -4.28 -2.04
CA LEU A 387 -5.16 -4.65 -1.88
C LEU A 387 -5.03 -5.91 -1.02
N SER A 388 -4.18 -6.85 -1.41
CA SER A 388 -3.83 -8.01 -0.58
C SER A 388 -2.76 -7.71 0.48
N GLY A 389 -2.07 -6.58 0.35
CA GLY A 389 -1.13 -6.01 1.31
C GLY A 389 -1.81 -5.12 2.35
N GLY A 390 -1.08 -4.16 2.84
CA GLY A 390 -1.58 -3.12 3.74
C GLY A 390 -0.83 -1.83 3.52
N THR A 391 -1.43 -0.71 3.93
CA THR A 391 -0.91 0.64 3.78
C THR A 391 -1.04 1.42 5.10
N ASP A 392 -0.57 2.65 5.11
CA ASP A 392 -0.78 3.59 6.22
C ASP A 392 -2.27 3.97 6.44
N ALA A 393 -3.16 3.68 5.50
CA ALA A 393 -4.60 3.92 5.62
C ALA A 393 -5.20 3.31 6.89
N LYS A 394 -4.73 2.13 7.32
CA LYS A 394 -5.15 1.47 8.57
C LYS A 394 -4.95 2.33 9.81
N HIS A 395 -3.87 3.11 9.83
CA HIS A 395 -3.57 4.00 10.94
C HIS A 395 -4.48 5.22 10.94
N PHE A 396 -4.67 5.87 9.80
CA PHE A 396 -5.56 7.02 9.65
C PHE A 396 -7.03 6.65 9.89
N ALA A 397 -7.45 5.46 9.48
CA ALA A 397 -8.80 4.95 9.74
C ALA A 397 -9.14 4.88 11.25
N ARG A 398 -8.14 4.74 12.12
CA ARG A 398 -8.33 4.78 13.60
C ARG A 398 -8.81 6.15 14.09
N LEU A 399 -8.59 7.21 13.33
CA LEU A 399 -9.13 8.56 13.58
C LEU A 399 -10.52 8.76 12.98
N GLY A 400 -11.11 7.74 12.37
CA GLY A 400 -12.41 7.83 11.68
C GLY A 400 -12.32 8.42 10.28
N ILE A 401 -11.12 8.51 9.70
CA ILE A 401 -10.88 9.04 8.36
C ILE A 401 -11.20 7.96 7.32
N ARG A 402 -12.00 8.30 6.29
CA ARG A 402 -12.21 7.43 5.11
C ARG A 402 -11.00 7.51 4.19
N CYS A 403 -10.33 6.38 3.98
CA CYS A 403 -9.11 6.31 3.20
C CYS A 403 -9.35 5.62 1.86
N PHE A 404 -8.67 6.10 0.83
CA PHE A 404 -8.66 5.56 -0.52
C PHE A 404 -7.23 5.52 -1.05
N GLY A 405 -6.88 4.48 -1.82
CA GLY A 405 -5.66 4.51 -2.61
C GLY A 405 -5.91 5.22 -3.94
N PHE A 406 -5.18 6.32 -4.19
CA PHE A 406 -5.34 7.13 -5.39
C PHE A 406 -4.04 7.77 -5.85
N ILE A 407 -3.21 7.00 -6.55
CA ILE A 407 -2.03 7.48 -7.30
C ILE A 407 -2.35 7.37 -8.80
N PRO A 408 -2.91 8.41 -9.44
CA PRO A 408 -3.35 8.29 -10.82
C PRO A 408 -2.17 8.10 -11.77
N LEU A 409 -2.08 6.93 -12.39
CA LEU A 409 -1.04 6.57 -13.37
C LEU A 409 -1.68 5.90 -14.58
N ARG A 410 -1.47 6.46 -15.77
CA ARG A 410 -1.80 5.80 -17.02
C ARG A 410 -0.63 4.93 -17.46
N LEU A 411 -0.76 3.62 -17.24
CA LEU A 411 0.31 2.66 -17.48
C LEU A 411 0.25 2.09 -18.91
N PRO A 412 1.42 1.85 -19.54
CA PRO A 412 1.49 1.06 -20.76
C PRO A 412 0.95 -0.36 -20.54
N PRO A 413 0.13 -0.92 -21.45
CA PRO A 413 -0.46 -2.25 -21.27
C PRO A 413 0.56 -3.39 -21.12
N GLU A 414 1.74 -3.23 -21.72
CA GLU A 414 2.83 -4.20 -21.68
C GLU A 414 3.66 -4.16 -20.39
N LEU A 415 3.50 -3.14 -19.56
CA LEU A 415 4.25 -2.99 -18.32
C LEU A 415 3.67 -3.94 -17.25
N ASP A 416 4.43 -4.93 -16.81
CA ASP A 416 4.07 -5.73 -15.63
C ASP A 416 4.29 -4.90 -14.36
N PHE A 417 3.38 -3.95 -14.13
CA PHE A 417 3.45 -2.98 -13.04
C PHE A 417 3.50 -3.67 -11.67
N ALA A 418 2.72 -4.74 -11.50
CA ALA A 418 2.67 -5.47 -10.24
C ALA A 418 4.01 -6.16 -9.89
N ALA A 419 4.79 -6.57 -10.91
CA ALA A 419 6.10 -7.19 -10.69
C ALA A 419 7.19 -6.18 -10.30
N LEU A 420 6.94 -4.88 -10.45
CA LEU A 420 7.90 -3.83 -10.09
C LEU A 420 7.85 -3.46 -8.61
N PHE A 421 6.72 -3.71 -7.91
CA PHE A 421 6.65 -3.49 -6.46
C PHE A 421 7.68 -4.39 -5.76
N HIS A 422 8.57 -3.80 -4.99
CA HIS A 422 9.71 -4.46 -4.32
C HIS A 422 10.64 -5.22 -5.28
N GLY A 423 10.42 -5.08 -6.60
CA GLY A 423 11.19 -5.76 -7.65
C GLY A 423 12.55 -5.13 -7.94
N VAL A 424 13.31 -5.78 -8.82
CA VAL A 424 14.54 -5.24 -9.42
C VAL A 424 14.16 -4.37 -10.62
N ASP A 425 14.95 -3.34 -10.89
CA ASP A 425 14.72 -2.41 -12.00
C ASP A 425 13.35 -1.69 -11.92
N GLU A 426 12.93 -1.37 -10.71
CA GLU A 426 11.76 -0.55 -10.45
C GLU A 426 11.86 0.78 -11.17
N ARG A 427 10.80 1.16 -11.88
CA ARG A 427 10.76 2.37 -12.70
C ARG A 427 9.34 2.82 -12.98
N VAL A 428 9.15 4.12 -13.14
CA VAL A 428 7.86 4.72 -13.51
C VAL A 428 7.97 5.42 -14.86
N PRO A 429 6.99 5.25 -15.79
CA PRO A 429 6.99 5.99 -17.05
C PRO A 429 6.85 7.50 -16.82
N VAL A 430 7.66 8.30 -17.50
CA VAL A 430 7.60 9.77 -17.44
C VAL A 430 6.21 10.29 -17.84
N GLU A 431 5.62 9.70 -18.90
CA GLU A 431 4.27 10.06 -19.35
C GLU A 431 3.21 9.75 -18.29
N SER A 432 3.37 8.66 -17.51
CA SER A 432 2.46 8.32 -16.42
C SER A 432 2.56 9.32 -15.27
N LEU A 433 3.77 9.80 -14.95
CA LEU A 433 3.97 10.87 -13.95
C LEU A 433 3.30 12.17 -14.38
N THR A 434 3.50 12.58 -15.64
CA THR A 434 2.87 13.79 -16.19
C THR A 434 1.36 13.69 -16.16
N PHE A 435 0.80 12.57 -16.63
CA PHE A 435 -0.63 12.28 -16.59
C PHE A 435 -1.17 12.32 -15.15
N GLY A 436 -0.49 11.60 -14.24
CA GLY A 436 -0.93 11.50 -12.85
C GLY A 436 -0.91 12.84 -12.13
N THR A 437 0.09 13.65 -12.40
CA THR A 437 0.19 15.00 -11.82
C THR A 437 -0.94 15.90 -12.30
N GLU A 438 -1.31 15.83 -13.59
CA GLU A 438 -2.45 16.57 -14.14
C GLU A 438 -3.78 16.12 -13.51
N VAL A 439 -3.98 14.81 -13.37
CA VAL A 439 -5.19 14.28 -12.72
C VAL A 439 -5.26 14.68 -11.24
N LEU A 440 -4.15 14.58 -10.51
CA LEU A 440 -4.07 14.96 -9.09
C LEU A 440 -4.36 16.46 -8.90
N GLU A 441 -3.80 17.32 -9.75
CA GLU A 441 -4.10 18.77 -9.73
C GLU A 441 -5.59 19.02 -9.91
N ARG A 442 -6.19 18.44 -10.95
CA ARG A 442 -7.63 18.58 -11.23
C ARG A 442 -8.49 18.07 -10.08
N PHE A 443 -8.13 16.93 -9.52
CA PHE A 443 -8.84 16.35 -8.38
C PHE A 443 -8.80 17.30 -7.17
N LEU A 444 -7.62 17.78 -6.77
CA LEU A 444 -7.48 18.66 -5.59
C LEU A 444 -8.14 20.03 -5.77
N LEU A 445 -8.41 20.45 -7.01
CA LEU A 445 -9.13 21.68 -7.32
C LEU A 445 -10.66 21.52 -7.27
N HIS A 446 -11.18 20.29 -7.21
CA HIS A 446 -12.61 20.03 -7.32
C HIS A 446 -13.17 19.10 -6.22
N CYS A 447 -12.32 18.51 -5.37
CA CYS A 447 -12.71 17.59 -4.29
C CYS A 447 -13.41 18.27 -3.09
#